data_49b4dc1c883dfbaa71a3579685a5a29b
#
_entry.id   49b4dc1c883dfbaa71a3579685a5a29b
#
_cell.length_a   1.000
_cell.length_b   1.000
_cell.length_c   1.000
_cell.angle_alpha   90.00
_cell.angle_beta   90.00
_cell.angle_gamma   90.00
#
_symmetry.space_group_name_H-M   'P 1'
#
loop_
_entity.id
_entity.type
_entity.pdbx_description
1 polymer ?
#
loop_
_entity_poly.entity_id
_entity_poly.type
_entity_poly.pdbx_seq_one_letter_code
_entity_poly.pdbx_strand_id
1 'polypeptide(L)'
;LNEIAACRVCCVEVEGEPAMVTACNSPVKEGMVVRTNSPRVRETRKINVELILSQHDCRCATCVRSGNCRLQSLANSLGIHDNPYEEQLPKGLRRAWTTTYPLFHDYNKCIKCMRCIQVCDKIQAMHIWDVAGTGGRTTVDVSGNRVIKDSDCTLCGQCIIHCPVAGLRERDDT
;
A
#
# COMPACT_ATOMS: atom_id res chain seq x y z
N LEU A 1 -12.20 -0.01 -5.84
CA LEU A 1 -10.84 -0.47 -6.14
C LEU A 1 -10.08 -1.06 -4.95
N ASN A 2 -10.58 -1.00 -3.74
CA ASN A 2 -9.78 -1.36 -2.56
C ASN A 2 -10.54 -2.26 -1.57
N GLU A 3 -11.10 -3.33 -2.06
CA GLU A 3 -11.91 -4.29 -1.31
C GLU A 3 -11.09 -5.42 -0.64
N ILE A 4 -9.78 -5.24 -0.50
CA ILE A 4 -8.86 -6.31 -0.07
C ILE A 4 -8.62 -6.32 1.44
N ALA A 5 -8.92 -5.23 2.15
CA ALA A 5 -8.62 -5.04 3.58
C ALA A 5 -7.13 -5.21 3.95
N ALA A 6 -6.19 -5.05 3.01
CA ALA A 6 -4.77 -5.33 3.22
C ALA A 6 -4.13 -4.41 4.28
N CYS A 7 -4.37 -3.09 4.20
CA CYS A 7 -3.71 -2.12 5.08
C CYS A 7 -4.44 -1.87 6.41
N ARG A 8 -5.70 -2.28 6.54
CA ARG A 8 -6.59 -2.11 7.70
C ARG A 8 -6.68 -0.70 8.29
N VAL A 9 -6.27 0.32 7.55
CA VAL A 9 -6.32 1.72 8.00
C VAL A 9 -7.77 2.23 8.09
N CYS A 10 -8.69 1.64 7.34
CA CYS A 10 -10.12 1.96 7.36
C CYS A 10 -10.91 1.22 8.46
N CYS A 11 -10.24 0.73 9.51
CA CYS A 11 -10.93 0.05 10.61
C CYS A 11 -11.94 0.96 11.30
N VAL A 12 -13.10 0.38 11.65
CA VAL A 12 -14.21 1.03 12.35
C VAL A 12 -14.78 0.10 13.39
N GLU A 13 -15.46 0.66 14.40
CA GLU A 13 -16.30 -0.11 15.32
C GLU A 13 -17.71 -0.18 14.77
N VAL A 14 -18.30 -1.36 14.84
CA VAL A 14 -19.70 -1.60 14.55
C VAL A 14 -20.37 -2.10 15.81
N GLU A 15 -21.48 -1.48 16.19
CA GLU A 15 -22.23 -1.88 17.39
C GLU A 15 -22.72 -3.32 17.27
N GLY A 16 -22.45 -4.14 18.30
CA GLY A 16 -22.74 -5.57 18.31
C GLY A 16 -21.62 -6.46 17.74
N GLU A 17 -20.59 -5.88 17.09
CA GLU A 17 -19.44 -6.66 16.61
C GLU A 17 -18.29 -6.59 17.62
N PRO A 18 -17.75 -7.74 18.07
CA PRO A 18 -16.67 -7.75 19.07
C PRO A 18 -15.32 -7.29 18.50
N ALA A 19 -15.12 -7.43 17.20
CA ALA A 19 -13.88 -7.11 16.52
C ALA A 19 -14.02 -5.85 15.64
N MET A 20 -12.87 -5.19 15.39
CA MET A 20 -12.80 -4.11 14.40
C MET A 20 -13.10 -4.62 12.99
N VAL A 21 -13.92 -3.89 12.28
CA VAL A 21 -14.33 -4.17 10.91
C VAL A 21 -13.56 -3.25 9.96
N THR A 22 -13.19 -3.75 8.78
CA THR A 22 -12.56 -2.93 7.72
C THR A 22 -13.63 -2.40 6.77
N ALA A 23 -13.84 -1.08 6.76
CA ALA A 23 -14.90 -0.44 5.99
C ALA A 23 -14.79 -0.64 4.47
N CYS A 24 -13.58 -0.91 3.94
CA CYS A 24 -13.38 -1.06 2.50
C CYS A 24 -13.97 -2.34 1.91
N ASN A 25 -14.21 -3.38 2.72
CA ASN A 25 -14.71 -4.69 2.24
C ASN A 25 -15.90 -5.22 3.03
N SER A 26 -16.44 -4.43 3.95
CA SER A 26 -17.60 -4.83 4.74
C SER A 26 -18.87 -4.21 4.18
N PRO A 27 -19.88 -5.00 3.83
CA PRO A 27 -21.15 -4.49 3.35
C PRO A 27 -21.89 -3.77 4.47
N VAL A 28 -22.58 -2.70 4.12
CA VAL A 28 -23.48 -1.99 5.04
C VAL A 28 -24.80 -2.74 5.19
N LYS A 29 -25.41 -2.63 6.37
CA LYS A 29 -26.71 -3.20 6.67
C LYS A 29 -27.61 -2.11 7.24
N GLU A 30 -28.91 -2.23 7.03
CA GLU A 30 -29.89 -1.32 7.61
C GLU A 30 -29.81 -1.33 9.15
N GLY A 31 -29.88 -0.17 9.76
CA GLY A 31 -29.75 -0.02 11.22
C GLY A 31 -28.34 -0.18 11.76
N MET A 32 -27.32 -0.35 10.94
CA MET A 32 -25.94 -0.48 11.37
C MET A 32 -25.43 0.81 11.99
N VAL A 33 -24.94 0.75 13.24
CA VAL A 33 -24.32 1.88 13.93
C VAL A 33 -22.80 1.74 13.85
N VAL A 34 -22.16 2.72 13.20
CA VAL A 34 -20.72 2.69 12.90
C VAL A 34 -20.00 3.86 13.58
N ARG A 35 -18.96 3.58 14.33
CA ARG A 35 -18.10 4.59 14.96
C ARG A 35 -16.74 4.62 14.25
N THR A 36 -16.44 5.75 13.63
CA THR A 36 -15.24 5.93 12.81
C THR A 36 -14.08 6.60 13.54
N ASN A 37 -14.30 7.11 14.75
CA ASN A 37 -13.32 7.93 15.49
C ASN A 37 -13.36 7.73 17.01
N SER A 38 -13.70 6.53 17.49
CA SER A 38 -13.57 6.21 18.91
C SER A 38 -12.09 6.12 19.32
N PRO A 39 -11.78 6.20 20.64
CA PRO A 39 -10.40 5.97 21.11
C PRO A 39 -9.81 4.67 20.60
N ARG A 40 -10.58 3.57 20.63
CA ARG A 40 -10.18 2.26 20.16
C ARG A 40 -9.88 2.25 18.66
N VAL A 41 -10.70 2.92 17.84
CA VAL A 41 -10.47 3.07 16.39
C VAL A 41 -9.18 3.85 16.13
N ARG A 42 -8.95 4.95 16.84
CA ARG A 42 -7.71 5.75 16.68
C ARG A 42 -6.46 4.96 17.02
N GLU A 43 -6.48 4.25 18.14
CA GLU A 43 -5.36 3.39 18.58
C GLU A 43 -5.08 2.27 17.58
N THR A 44 -6.10 1.51 17.17
CA THR A 44 -5.96 0.45 16.17
C THR A 44 -5.42 0.98 14.85
N ARG A 45 -5.89 2.14 14.41
CA ARG A 45 -5.41 2.77 13.17
C ARG A 45 -3.95 3.20 13.30
N LYS A 46 -3.56 3.75 14.45
CA LYS A 46 -2.18 4.12 14.74
C LYS A 46 -1.26 2.91 14.65
N ILE A 47 -1.58 1.82 15.35
CA ILE A 47 -0.82 0.55 15.31
C ILE A 47 -0.69 0.03 13.87
N ASN A 48 -1.78 0.02 13.10
CA ASN A 48 -1.73 -0.43 11.71
C ASN A 48 -0.79 0.42 10.85
N VAL A 49 -0.75 1.74 11.06
CA VAL A 49 0.16 2.63 10.33
C VAL A 49 1.60 2.44 10.79
N GLU A 50 1.86 2.25 12.07
CA GLU A 50 3.19 1.93 12.61
C GLU A 50 3.73 0.62 12.01
N LEU A 51 2.89 -0.42 11.91
CA LEU A 51 3.26 -1.69 11.25
C LEU A 51 3.56 -1.51 9.75
N ILE A 52 2.85 -0.61 9.06
CA ILE A 52 3.16 -0.26 7.67
C ILE A 52 4.53 0.45 7.60
N LEU A 53 4.79 1.39 8.51
CA LEU A 53 6.03 2.15 8.56
C LEU A 53 7.24 1.26 8.88
N SER A 54 7.08 0.20 9.69
CA SER A 54 8.17 -0.75 9.98
C SER A 54 8.68 -1.50 8.74
N GLN A 55 7.86 -1.58 7.69
CA GLN A 55 8.22 -2.21 6.41
C GLN A 55 8.42 -1.19 5.27
N HIS A 56 8.54 0.08 5.59
CA HIS A 56 8.67 1.16 4.64
C HIS A 56 9.99 1.91 4.85
N ASP A 57 10.73 2.19 3.78
CA ASP A 57 11.91 3.04 3.85
C ASP A 57 11.48 4.50 4.08
N CYS A 58 11.56 4.95 5.33
CA CYS A 58 11.07 6.25 5.80
C CYS A 58 11.99 7.44 5.51
N ARG A 59 12.92 7.34 4.56
CA ARG A 59 13.76 8.48 4.12
C ARG A 59 12.96 9.53 3.36
N CYS A 60 12.05 10.20 4.09
CA CYS A 60 11.09 11.15 3.51
C CYS A 60 11.75 12.39 2.91
N ALA A 61 12.84 12.88 3.53
CA ALA A 61 13.53 14.10 3.07
C ALA A 61 14.08 13.99 1.65
N THR A 62 14.46 12.79 1.21
CA THR A 62 15.00 12.52 -0.15
C THR A 62 14.00 11.78 -1.05
N CYS A 63 12.76 11.66 -0.63
CA CYS A 63 11.74 10.93 -1.37
C CYS A 63 11.05 11.83 -2.39
N VAL A 64 10.89 11.38 -3.62
CA VAL A 64 10.16 12.09 -4.69
C VAL A 64 8.70 12.43 -4.34
N ARG A 65 8.11 11.75 -3.36
CA ARG A 65 6.76 12.01 -2.85
C ARG A 65 6.74 12.83 -1.55
N SER A 66 7.88 13.41 -1.13
CA SER A 66 7.91 14.26 0.07
C SER A 66 6.91 15.42 -0.06
N GLY A 67 6.11 15.64 0.98
CA GLY A 67 5.02 16.63 0.96
C GLY A 67 3.77 16.24 0.17
N ASN A 68 3.82 15.21 -0.69
CA ASN A 68 2.69 14.68 -1.44
C ASN A 68 2.59 13.15 -1.28
N CYS A 69 2.64 12.68 -0.05
CA CYS A 69 2.58 11.25 0.29
C CYS A 69 1.44 11.00 1.26
N ARG A 70 0.52 10.12 0.89
CA ARG A 70 -0.64 9.79 1.75
C ARG A 70 -0.22 9.10 3.06
N LEU A 71 0.85 8.30 3.04
CA LEU A 71 1.36 7.66 4.25
C LEU A 71 1.97 8.70 5.20
N GLN A 72 2.77 9.65 4.68
CA GLN A 72 3.35 10.74 5.46
C GLN A 72 2.26 11.61 6.12
N SER A 73 1.26 12.03 5.34
CA SER A 73 0.14 12.83 5.88
C SER A 73 -0.64 12.07 6.94
N LEU A 74 -0.86 10.77 6.76
CA LEU A 74 -1.58 9.93 7.72
C LEU A 74 -0.77 9.73 9.01
N ALA A 75 0.53 9.44 8.92
CA ALA A 75 1.42 9.32 10.07
C ALA A 75 1.42 10.61 10.90
N ASN A 76 1.55 11.77 10.25
CA ASN A 76 1.48 13.07 10.90
C ASN A 76 0.13 13.30 11.61
N SER A 77 -0.99 12.96 10.96
CA SER A 77 -2.33 13.14 11.54
C SER A 77 -2.61 12.23 12.75
N LEU A 78 -1.88 11.13 12.85
CA LEU A 78 -1.96 10.19 13.98
C LEU A 78 -0.89 10.46 15.05
N GLY A 79 -0.07 11.50 14.90
CA GLY A 79 1.00 11.85 15.83
C GLY A 79 2.07 10.77 15.93
N ILE A 80 2.38 10.08 14.83
CA ILE A 80 3.42 9.05 14.78
C ILE A 80 4.73 9.76 14.45
N HIS A 81 5.58 9.97 15.45
CA HIS A 81 6.90 10.59 15.31
C HIS A 81 8.00 9.54 15.34
N ASP A 82 7.83 8.50 16.14
CA ASP A 82 8.75 7.37 16.30
C ASP A 82 8.00 6.07 16.01
N ASN A 83 8.71 5.11 15.43
CA ASN A 83 8.14 3.78 15.18
C ASN A 83 8.61 2.83 16.29
N PRO A 84 7.71 2.26 17.11
CA PRO A 84 8.06 1.34 18.17
C PRO A 84 8.49 -0.05 17.65
N TYR A 85 8.26 -0.33 16.38
CA TYR A 85 8.63 -1.60 15.76
C TYR A 85 9.98 -1.49 15.05
N GLU A 86 10.79 -2.52 15.17
CA GLU A 86 12.03 -2.63 14.40
C GLU A 86 11.77 -2.58 12.90
N GLU A 87 12.72 -2.00 12.17
CA GLU A 87 12.65 -1.93 10.72
C GLU A 87 12.70 -3.34 10.10
N GLN A 88 11.62 -3.71 9.44
CA GLN A 88 11.42 -5.00 8.79
C GLN A 88 11.57 -4.90 7.27
N LEU A 89 12.49 -4.08 6.78
CA LEU A 89 12.72 -3.94 5.34
C LEU A 89 13.18 -5.30 4.76
N PRO A 90 12.55 -5.75 3.68
CA PRO A 90 12.90 -7.01 3.04
C PRO A 90 14.33 -6.93 2.49
N LYS A 91 15.27 -7.61 3.16
CA LYS A 91 16.66 -7.72 2.72
C LYS A 91 16.70 -8.66 1.49
N GLY A 92 17.26 -8.18 0.39
CA GLY A 92 17.56 -9.02 -0.78
C GLY A 92 16.48 -9.15 -1.86
N LEU A 93 15.33 -8.50 -1.72
CA LEU A 93 14.26 -8.52 -2.74
C LEU A 93 14.41 -7.44 -3.83
N ARG A 94 15.60 -6.87 -3.98
CA ARG A 94 15.86 -5.89 -5.05
C ARG A 94 16.00 -6.63 -6.39
N ARG A 95 14.90 -6.76 -7.12
CA ARG A 95 15.03 -6.99 -8.55
C ARG A 95 15.60 -5.74 -9.20
N ALA A 96 16.66 -5.93 -9.98
CA ALA A 96 17.13 -4.88 -10.85
C ALA A 96 16.07 -4.65 -11.94
N TRP A 97 15.29 -3.60 -11.83
CA TRP A 97 14.45 -3.12 -12.90
C TRP A 97 15.34 -2.61 -14.02
N THR A 98 15.08 -3.04 -15.26
CA THR A 98 15.86 -2.59 -16.40
C THR A 98 15.81 -1.07 -16.51
N THR A 99 16.96 -0.46 -16.67
CA THR A 99 17.14 1.00 -16.72
C THR A 99 16.45 1.68 -17.90
N THR A 100 15.93 0.92 -18.86
CA THR A 100 15.31 1.43 -20.10
C THR A 100 13.78 1.45 -20.07
N TYR A 101 13.12 0.88 -19.04
CA TYR A 101 11.66 0.87 -18.96
C TYR A 101 11.16 2.10 -18.19
N PRO A 102 10.13 2.82 -18.67
CA PRO A 102 9.71 4.08 -18.07
C PRO A 102 9.07 3.93 -16.69
N LEU A 103 8.56 2.75 -16.36
CA LEU A 103 7.99 2.47 -15.05
C LEU A 103 9.05 1.91 -14.10
N PHE A 104 9.12 2.43 -12.88
CA PHE A 104 10.01 1.96 -11.82
C PHE A 104 9.21 1.50 -10.60
N HIS A 105 9.57 0.35 -10.04
CA HIS A 105 9.02 -0.15 -8.78
C HIS A 105 10.09 -0.19 -7.69
N ASP A 106 9.86 0.54 -6.60
CA ASP A 106 10.68 0.51 -5.40
C ASP A 106 10.00 -0.34 -4.32
N TYR A 107 10.54 -1.53 -4.12
CA TYR A 107 10.02 -2.49 -3.13
C TYR A 107 10.10 -1.97 -1.70
N ASN A 108 11.12 -1.16 -1.37
CA ASN A 108 11.30 -0.61 -0.03
C ASN A 108 10.30 0.54 0.27
N LYS A 109 9.77 1.17 -0.77
CA LYS A 109 8.70 2.18 -0.66
C LYS A 109 7.30 1.57 -0.79
N CYS A 110 7.18 0.33 -1.25
CA CYS A 110 5.88 -0.34 -1.43
C CYS A 110 5.27 -0.71 -0.07
N ILE A 111 4.05 -0.23 0.20
CA ILE A 111 3.28 -0.55 1.41
C ILE A 111 2.32 -1.73 1.22
N LYS A 112 2.44 -2.47 0.14
CA LYS A 112 1.67 -3.68 -0.16
C LYS A 112 0.15 -3.48 -0.10
N CYS A 113 -0.32 -2.29 -0.51
CA CYS A 113 -1.75 -1.93 -0.47
C CYS A 113 -2.58 -2.53 -1.61
N MET A 114 -1.96 -3.21 -2.55
CA MET A 114 -2.56 -3.92 -3.70
C MET A 114 -3.36 -3.03 -4.67
N ARG A 115 -3.27 -1.71 -4.59
CA ARG A 115 -4.01 -0.80 -5.48
C ARG A 115 -3.59 -0.93 -6.95
N CYS A 116 -2.29 -1.13 -7.20
CA CYS A 116 -1.78 -1.34 -8.55
C CYS A 116 -2.32 -2.62 -9.18
N ILE A 117 -2.45 -3.70 -8.41
CA ILE A 117 -3.09 -4.95 -8.83
C ILE A 117 -4.56 -4.66 -9.18
N GLN A 118 -5.32 -4.08 -8.24
CA GLN A 118 -6.74 -3.85 -8.42
C GLN A 118 -7.06 -2.94 -9.62
N VAL A 119 -6.29 -1.89 -9.86
CA VAL A 119 -6.52 -1.01 -11.01
C VAL A 119 -6.12 -1.70 -12.32
N CYS A 120 -5.05 -2.48 -12.32
CA CYS A 120 -4.61 -3.23 -13.49
C CYS A 120 -5.61 -4.32 -13.87
N ASP A 121 -6.15 -5.03 -12.88
CA ASP A 121 -7.08 -6.14 -13.11
C ASP A 121 -8.49 -5.65 -13.42
N LYS A 122 -9.05 -4.76 -12.57
CA LYS A 122 -10.47 -4.39 -12.64
C LYS A 122 -10.75 -3.29 -13.65
N ILE A 123 -9.80 -2.40 -13.92
CA ILE A 123 -10.01 -1.26 -14.81
C ILE A 123 -9.35 -1.48 -16.16
N GLN A 124 -8.10 -1.96 -16.17
CA GLN A 124 -7.35 -2.16 -17.42
C GLN A 124 -7.48 -3.58 -17.98
N ALA A 125 -7.91 -4.56 -17.15
CA ALA A 125 -8.00 -5.99 -17.50
C ALA A 125 -6.69 -6.59 -18.06
N MET A 126 -5.53 -6.06 -17.62
CA MET A 126 -4.20 -6.45 -18.12
C MET A 126 -3.50 -7.47 -17.25
N HIS A 127 -3.86 -7.59 -15.96
CA HIS A 127 -3.32 -8.59 -15.02
C HIS A 127 -1.78 -8.63 -14.95
N ILE A 128 -1.14 -7.44 -15.01
CA ILE A 128 0.33 -7.33 -15.01
C ILE A 128 0.91 -7.57 -13.62
N TRP A 129 0.25 -7.05 -12.58
CA TRP A 129 0.73 -7.10 -11.21
C TRP A 129 0.12 -8.25 -10.43
N ASP A 130 0.93 -8.89 -9.57
CA ASP A 130 0.47 -9.96 -8.70
C ASP A 130 1.19 -9.90 -7.34
N VAL A 131 0.73 -10.73 -6.41
CA VAL A 131 1.31 -10.89 -5.07
C VAL A 131 2.27 -12.08 -5.08
N ALA A 132 3.50 -11.85 -4.63
CA ALA A 132 4.48 -12.90 -4.41
C ALA A 132 4.85 -12.99 -2.92
N GLY A 133 5.12 -14.19 -2.44
CA GLY A 133 5.50 -14.46 -1.05
C GLY A 133 4.33 -14.42 -0.06
N THR A 134 4.66 -14.61 1.22
CA THR A 134 3.68 -14.65 2.32
C THR A 134 4.21 -13.93 3.55
N GLY A 135 3.31 -13.40 4.39
CA GLY A 135 3.66 -12.70 5.63
C GLY A 135 4.58 -11.50 5.39
N GLY A 136 5.63 -11.36 6.19
CA GLY A 136 6.61 -10.27 6.07
C GLY A 136 7.37 -10.26 4.73
N ARG A 137 7.42 -11.38 4.02
CA ARG A 137 8.05 -11.52 2.70
C ARG A 137 7.12 -11.24 1.53
N THR A 138 5.88 -10.84 1.79
CA THR A 138 4.94 -10.45 0.73
C THR A 138 5.50 -9.29 -0.08
N THR A 139 5.48 -9.41 -1.40
CA THR A 139 5.81 -8.35 -2.36
C THR A 139 4.73 -8.23 -3.41
N VAL A 140 4.66 -7.06 -4.04
CA VAL A 140 3.89 -6.88 -5.27
C VAL A 140 4.89 -6.86 -6.41
N ASP A 141 4.70 -7.73 -7.39
CA ASP A 141 5.62 -7.86 -8.53
C ASP A 141 4.85 -8.17 -9.82
N VAL A 142 5.56 -8.26 -10.93
CA VAL A 142 4.97 -8.66 -12.20
C VAL A 142 4.57 -10.14 -12.15
N SER A 143 3.35 -10.43 -12.58
CA SER A 143 2.79 -11.79 -12.58
C SER A 143 3.71 -12.80 -13.28
N GLY A 144 3.81 -13.99 -12.72
CA GLY A 144 4.66 -15.04 -13.22
C GLY A 144 6.15 -14.79 -13.08
N ASN A 145 6.57 -13.88 -12.19
CA ASN A 145 7.97 -13.53 -11.93
C ASN A 145 8.71 -13.01 -13.18
N ARG A 146 7.98 -12.45 -14.16
CA ARG A 146 8.52 -11.89 -15.40
C ARG A 146 9.13 -10.50 -15.16
N VAL A 147 10.00 -10.08 -16.08
CA VAL A 147 10.41 -8.67 -16.13
C VAL A 147 9.30 -7.87 -16.81
N ILE A 148 9.00 -6.66 -16.33
CA ILE A 148 7.86 -5.88 -16.84
C ILE A 148 7.92 -5.60 -18.34
N LYS A 149 9.11 -5.43 -18.90
CA LYS A 149 9.33 -5.24 -20.35
C LYS A 149 8.88 -6.45 -21.18
N ASP A 150 8.86 -7.64 -20.59
CA ASP A 150 8.49 -8.90 -21.22
C ASP A 150 7.01 -9.28 -20.89
N SER A 151 6.26 -8.35 -20.33
CA SER A 151 4.83 -8.46 -20.06
C SER A 151 4.02 -7.68 -21.10
N ASP A 152 2.71 -7.93 -21.13
CA ASP A 152 1.78 -7.23 -22.02
C ASP A 152 1.39 -5.83 -21.49
N CYS A 153 2.25 -5.18 -20.70
CA CYS A 153 1.99 -3.88 -20.12
C CYS A 153 1.85 -2.80 -21.17
N THR A 154 0.70 -2.14 -21.21
CA THR A 154 0.39 -1.06 -22.17
C THR A 154 0.92 0.31 -21.78
N LEU A 155 1.66 0.41 -20.66
CA LEU A 155 2.19 1.68 -20.13
C LEU A 155 1.10 2.74 -19.84
N CYS A 156 -0.10 2.34 -19.46
CA CYS A 156 -1.22 3.25 -19.20
C CYS A 156 -1.01 4.17 -17.98
N GLY A 157 0.00 3.93 -17.13
CA GLY A 157 0.34 4.76 -15.96
C GLY A 157 -0.63 4.65 -14.76
N GLN A 158 -1.74 3.92 -14.87
CA GLN A 158 -2.76 3.86 -13.83
C GLN A 158 -2.23 3.34 -12.48
N CYS A 159 -1.32 2.38 -12.51
CA CYS A 159 -0.68 1.86 -11.29
C CYS A 159 0.17 2.91 -10.57
N ILE A 160 0.80 3.84 -11.28
CA ILE A 160 1.56 4.97 -10.73
C ILE A 160 0.62 5.96 -10.05
N ILE A 161 -0.44 6.39 -10.75
CA ILE A 161 -1.43 7.37 -10.26
C ILE A 161 -2.11 6.86 -8.98
N HIS A 162 -2.41 5.58 -8.91
CA HIS A 162 -3.09 4.97 -7.76
C HIS A 162 -2.13 4.58 -6.63
N CYS A 163 -0.81 4.63 -6.83
CA CYS A 163 0.15 4.36 -5.77
C CYS A 163 0.11 5.48 -4.71
N PRO A 164 -0.17 5.16 -3.44
CA PRO A 164 -0.30 6.17 -2.38
C PRO A 164 1.05 6.69 -1.86
N VAL A 165 2.14 6.06 -2.27
CA VAL A 165 3.52 6.32 -1.87
C VAL A 165 4.44 6.33 -3.10
N ALA A 166 5.76 6.36 -2.91
CA ALA A 166 6.74 6.28 -4.00
C ALA A 166 7.09 4.84 -4.44
N GLY A 167 6.19 3.87 -4.19
CA GLY A 167 6.44 2.46 -4.57
C GLY A 167 6.43 2.22 -6.07
N LEU A 168 5.55 2.92 -6.80
CA LEU A 168 5.52 2.94 -8.27
C LEU A 168 5.63 4.38 -8.75
N ARG A 169 6.52 4.64 -9.70
CA ARG A 169 6.76 5.98 -10.25
C ARG A 169 7.27 5.90 -11.68
N GLU A 170 7.26 7.00 -12.36
CA GLU A 170 7.99 7.16 -13.61
C GLU A 170 9.50 7.22 -13.32
N ARG A 171 10.30 6.81 -14.29
CA ARG A 171 11.75 6.69 -14.07
C ARG A 171 12.43 8.06 -13.96
N ASP A 172 11.92 9.04 -14.67
CA ASP A 172 12.53 10.38 -14.73
C ASP A 172 12.17 11.28 -13.52
N ASP A 173 11.34 10.78 -12.60
CA ASP A 173 11.02 11.43 -11.32
C ASP A 173 12.14 11.21 -10.28
N THR A 174 13.40 11.54 -10.61
CA THR A 174 14.57 11.39 -9.72
C THR A 174 15.05 12.71 -9.17
#